data_085fbcb83f45a8a316200fcc044f1f2d
#
_entry.id   085fbcb83f45a8a316200fcc044f1f2d
#
_cell.length_a   1.000
_cell.length_b   1.000
_cell.length_c   1.000
_cell.angle_alpha   90.00
_cell.angle_beta   90.00
_cell.angle_gamma   90.00
#
_symmetry.space_group_name_H-M   'P 1'
#
loop_
_entity.id
_entity.type
_entity.pdbx_description
1 polymer ?
#
loop_
_entity_poly.entity_id
_entity_poly.type
_entity_poly.pdbx_seq_one_letter_code
_entity_poly.pdbx_strand_id
1 'polypeptide(L)'
;TEGRNLKQMKEIGKKREYAISEYLYLNNIEDPTVNFQWEYILIDNKKVTNAWCMPGGKIAVYTGMLEVTKNTNALAAVMGHEIAHAVAKHSVERASRSALLQTGTQLFDIFSGGKLSQVNRATGMDTVGLLQQIGIMNPFTRKQETEADYLGLIFSSLSGYDIRETIKFWERMKEINKGKEPPAFM
;
A
#
# COMPACT_ATOMS: atom_id res chain seq x y z
N THR A 1 -18.91 -13.60 12.64
CA THR A 1 -18.53 -12.22 12.32
C THR A 1 -17.26 -12.17 11.48
N GLU A 2 -16.17 -12.82 11.88
CA GLU A 2 -14.90 -12.87 11.13
C GLU A 2 -15.07 -13.51 9.75
N GLY A 3 -15.75 -14.66 9.68
CA GLY A 3 -16.06 -15.32 8.42
C GLY A 3 -16.91 -14.48 7.46
N ARG A 4 -17.80 -13.62 7.97
CA ARG A 4 -18.59 -12.69 7.16
C ARG A 4 -17.70 -11.62 6.52
N ASN A 5 -16.79 -11.03 7.30
CA ASN A 5 -15.90 -9.99 6.84
C ASN A 5 -14.92 -10.52 5.79
N LEU A 6 -14.36 -11.70 6.00
CA LEU A 6 -13.49 -12.35 5.03
C LEU A 6 -14.23 -12.70 3.73
N LYS A 7 -15.48 -13.18 3.83
CA LYS A 7 -16.34 -13.43 2.67
C LYS A 7 -16.58 -12.14 1.89
N GLN A 8 -16.90 -11.05 2.59
CA GLN A 8 -17.09 -9.73 1.99
C GLN A 8 -15.82 -9.24 1.28
N MET A 9 -14.65 -9.38 1.89
CA MET A 9 -13.37 -9.05 1.24
C MET A 9 -13.16 -9.84 -0.06
N LYS A 10 -13.45 -11.14 -0.05
CA LYS A 10 -13.34 -11.99 -1.23
C LYS A 10 -14.30 -11.58 -2.34
N GLU A 11 -15.51 -11.20 -1.98
CA GLU A 11 -16.52 -10.71 -2.96
C GLU A 11 -16.08 -9.37 -3.59
N ILE A 12 -15.59 -8.45 -2.78
CA ILE A 12 -15.01 -7.19 -3.27
C ILE A 12 -13.83 -7.48 -4.21
N GLY A 13 -12.94 -8.36 -3.78
CA GLY A 13 -11.75 -8.72 -4.55
C GLY A 13 -12.07 -9.28 -5.92
N LYS A 14 -12.96 -10.27 -6.01
CA LYS A 14 -13.36 -10.88 -7.29
C LYS A 14 -13.96 -9.88 -8.28
N LYS A 15 -14.79 -8.96 -7.80
CA LYS A 15 -15.32 -7.88 -8.65
C LYS A 15 -14.22 -6.96 -9.17
N ARG A 16 -13.20 -6.73 -8.35
CA ARG A 16 -12.06 -5.89 -8.73
C ARG A 16 -11.12 -6.56 -9.71
N GLU A 17 -10.83 -7.83 -9.53
CA GLU A 17 -10.02 -8.60 -10.48
C GLU A 17 -10.56 -8.41 -11.90
N TYR A 18 -11.87 -8.56 -12.06
CA TYR A 18 -12.53 -8.35 -13.34
C TYR A 18 -12.44 -6.89 -13.81
N ALA A 19 -12.76 -5.93 -12.95
CA ALA A 19 -12.75 -4.51 -13.29
C ALA A 19 -11.37 -4.00 -13.67
N ILE A 20 -10.30 -4.48 -13.03
CA ILE A 20 -8.92 -4.14 -13.35
C ILE A 20 -8.56 -4.65 -14.74
N SER A 21 -8.79 -5.91 -15.02
CA SER A 21 -8.47 -6.51 -16.32
C SER A 21 -9.23 -5.83 -17.45
N GLU A 22 -10.52 -5.50 -17.23
CA GLU A 22 -11.33 -4.77 -18.21
C GLU A 22 -10.80 -3.35 -18.44
N TYR A 23 -10.50 -2.61 -17.37
CA TYR A 23 -9.95 -1.25 -17.48
C TYR A 23 -8.62 -1.23 -18.24
N LEU A 24 -7.72 -2.13 -17.92
CA LEU A 24 -6.40 -2.21 -18.56
C LEU A 24 -6.54 -2.59 -20.05
N TYR A 25 -7.41 -3.56 -20.36
CA TYR A 25 -7.71 -3.95 -21.73
C TYR A 25 -8.25 -2.79 -22.56
N LEU A 26 -9.25 -2.06 -22.04
CA LEU A 26 -9.87 -0.92 -22.73
C LEU A 26 -8.90 0.26 -22.95
N ASN A 27 -7.88 0.37 -22.12
CA ASN A 27 -6.88 1.43 -22.24
C ASN A 27 -5.59 0.96 -22.96
N ASN A 28 -5.58 -0.23 -23.54
CA ASN A 28 -4.41 -0.83 -24.19
C ASN A 28 -3.16 -0.88 -23.28
N ILE A 29 -3.37 -1.13 -22.00
CA ILE A 29 -2.31 -1.29 -21.00
C ILE A 29 -2.10 -2.78 -20.75
N GLU A 30 -0.85 -3.22 -20.74
CA GLU A 30 -0.50 -4.59 -20.37
C GLU A 30 -0.96 -4.87 -18.93
N ASP A 31 -1.70 -5.96 -18.74
CA ASP A 31 -2.23 -6.33 -17.43
C ASP A 31 -1.13 -6.99 -16.56
N PRO A 32 -0.60 -6.30 -15.54
CA PRO A 32 0.40 -6.86 -14.65
C PRO A 32 -0.17 -7.92 -13.71
N THR A 33 -1.49 -8.06 -13.66
CA THR A 33 -2.17 -8.95 -12.70
C THR A 33 -2.41 -10.36 -13.23
N VAL A 34 -2.08 -10.65 -14.48
CA VAL A 34 -2.27 -11.99 -15.09
C VAL A 34 -1.58 -13.11 -14.33
N ASN A 35 -0.49 -12.81 -13.64
CA ASN A 35 0.27 -13.77 -12.84
C ASN A 35 0.02 -13.60 -11.34
N PHE A 36 -0.92 -12.74 -10.93
CA PHE A 36 -1.25 -12.57 -9.52
C PHE A 36 -1.99 -13.80 -8.99
N GLN A 37 -1.61 -14.20 -7.79
CA GLN A 37 -2.33 -15.21 -7.01
C GLN A 37 -3.09 -14.46 -5.91
N TRP A 38 -4.34 -14.12 -6.20
CA TRP A 38 -5.17 -13.33 -5.32
C TRP A 38 -5.47 -14.08 -4.02
N GLU A 39 -5.07 -13.49 -2.91
CA GLU A 39 -5.29 -14.00 -1.58
C GLU A 39 -5.79 -12.88 -0.67
N TYR A 40 -6.84 -13.17 0.09
CA TYR A 40 -7.49 -12.20 0.99
C TYR A 40 -7.34 -12.66 2.42
N ILE A 41 -6.69 -11.84 3.25
CA ILE A 41 -6.34 -12.15 4.63
C ILE A 41 -6.98 -11.12 5.55
N LEU A 42 -7.74 -11.59 6.55
CA LEU A 42 -8.21 -10.74 7.63
C LEU A 42 -7.35 -10.99 8.86
N ILE A 43 -6.67 -9.96 9.34
CA ILE A 43 -5.79 -10.02 10.51
C ILE A 43 -6.58 -9.53 11.74
N ASP A 44 -6.78 -10.40 12.72
CA ASP A 44 -7.47 -10.01 13.94
C ASP A 44 -6.56 -9.18 14.86
N ASN A 45 -6.63 -7.87 14.65
CA ASN A 45 -6.02 -6.88 15.51
C ASN A 45 -6.79 -5.56 15.43
N LYS A 46 -7.69 -5.35 16.38
CA LYS A 46 -8.54 -4.14 16.46
C LYS A 46 -7.79 -2.85 16.76
N LYS A 47 -6.57 -2.96 17.30
CA LYS A 47 -5.74 -1.79 17.63
C LYS A 47 -5.02 -1.20 16.41
N VAL A 48 -4.96 -1.94 15.32
CA VAL A 48 -4.27 -1.54 14.09
C VAL A 48 -5.29 -1.18 13.04
N THR A 49 -5.26 0.08 12.61
CA THR A 49 -6.07 0.60 11.50
C THR A 49 -5.19 0.64 10.26
N ASN A 50 -5.06 -0.50 9.60
CA ASN A 50 -4.19 -0.64 8.42
C ASN A 50 -4.75 -1.68 7.44
N ALA A 51 -4.32 -1.55 6.20
CA ALA A 51 -4.49 -2.53 5.13
C ALA A 51 -3.26 -2.44 4.21
N TRP A 52 -2.97 -3.51 3.48
CA TRP A 52 -1.88 -3.51 2.51
C TRP A 52 -2.12 -4.55 1.40
N CYS A 53 -1.51 -4.32 0.24
CA CYS A 53 -1.46 -5.27 -0.85
C CYS A 53 0.00 -5.49 -1.26
N MET A 54 0.45 -6.73 -1.20
CA MET A 54 1.78 -7.11 -1.68
C MET A 54 1.78 -7.31 -3.20
N PRO A 55 2.92 -7.10 -3.85
CA PRO A 55 3.11 -7.55 -5.22
C PRO A 55 2.74 -9.04 -5.34
N GLY A 56 1.98 -9.37 -6.39
CA GLY A 56 1.47 -10.74 -6.59
C GLY A 56 0.06 -10.99 -6.04
N GLY A 57 -0.61 -9.98 -5.46
CA GLY A 57 -2.05 -10.02 -5.18
C GLY A 57 -2.44 -10.53 -3.80
N LYS A 58 -1.55 -10.50 -2.81
CA LYS A 58 -1.90 -10.79 -1.42
C LYS A 58 -2.37 -9.53 -0.70
N ILE A 59 -3.63 -9.52 -0.28
CA ILE A 59 -4.28 -8.38 0.36
C ILE A 59 -4.60 -8.72 1.79
N ALA A 60 -4.14 -7.90 2.72
CA ALA A 60 -4.47 -8.02 4.12
C ALA A 60 -5.20 -6.78 4.62
N VAL A 61 -6.19 -7.00 5.48
CA VAL A 61 -6.93 -5.95 6.18
C VAL A 61 -6.95 -6.30 7.66
N TYR A 62 -6.63 -5.34 8.50
CA TYR A 62 -6.75 -5.50 9.94
C TYR A 62 -8.19 -5.25 10.41
N THR A 63 -8.63 -5.97 11.44
CA THR A 63 -9.99 -5.80 11.98
C THR A 63 -10.24 -4.37 12.50
N GLY A 64 -9.20 -3.66 12.96
CA GLY A 64 -9.32 -2.23 13.31
C GLY A 64 -9.68 -1.33 12.13
N MET A 65 -9.30 -1.69 10.90
CA MET A 65 -9.73 -0.96 9.70
C MET A 65 -11.22 -1.10 9.46
N LEU A 66 -11.82 -2.26 9.77
CA LEU A 66 -13.25 -2.49 9.59
C LEU A 66 -14.10 -1.58 10.48
N GLU A 67 -13.59 -1.18 11.63
CA GLU A 67 -14.28 -0.24 12.53
C GLU A 67 -14.33 1.17 11.95
N VAL A 68 -13.39 1.53 11.10
CA VAL A 68 -13.34 2.83 10.42
C VAL A 68 -14.12 2.82 9.11
N THR A 69 -14.02 1.75 8.33
CA THR A 69 -14.75 1.64 7.07
C THR A 69 -16.26 1.58 7.28
N LYS A 70 -16.72 0.85 8.30
CA LYS A 70 -18.14 0.70 8.72
C LYS A 70 -19.07 0.05 7.69
N ASN A 71 -18.76 0.13 6.40
CA ASN A 71 -19.61 -0.43 5.34
C ASN A 71 -18.79 -0.99 4.17
N THR A 72 -19.45 -1.73 3.32
CA THR A 72 -18.84 -2.42 2.17
C THR A 72 -18.22 -1.45 1.15
N ASN A 73 -18.85 -0.31 0.88
CA ASN A 73 -18.34 0.65 -0.10
C ASN A 73 -17.03 1.30 0.37
N ALA A 74 -16.93 1.65 1.66
CA ALA A 74 -15.71 2.19 2.23
C ALA A 74 -14.61 1.12 2.30
N LEU A 75 -14.92 -0.12 2.66
CA LEU A 75 -13.97 -1.23 2.61
C LEU A 75 -13.47 -1.46 1.18
N ALA A 76 -14.37 -1.41 0.22
CA ALA A 76 -14.00 -1.48 -1.19
C ALA A 76 -13.07 -0.33 -1.59
N ALA A 77 -13.30 0.89 -1.13
CA ALA A 77 -12.42 2.02 -1.41
C ALA A 77 -10.98 1.76 -0.88
N VAL A 78 -10.85 1.31 0.37
CA VAL A 78 -9.55 0.95 0.96
C VAL A 78 -8.85 -0.16 0.17
N MET A 79 -9.54 -1.27 -0.08
CA MET A 79 -8.97 -2.37 -0.85
C MET A 79 -8.58 -1.94 -2.26
N GLY A 80 -9.33 -1.03 -2.88
CA GLY A 80 -9.02 -0.50 -4.20
C GLY A 80 -7.76 0.35 -4.23
N HIS A 81 -7.57 1.17 -3.23
CA HIS A 81 -6.36 1.95 -3.04
C HIS A 81 -5.12 1.04 -2.90
N GLU A 82 -5.19 0.03 -2.03
CA GLU A 82 -4.10 -0.92 -1.84
C GLU A 82 -3.80 -1.76 -3.09
N ILE A 83 -4.83 -2.23 -3.76
CA ILE A 83 -4.68 -2.95 -5.03
C ILE A 83 -4.07 -2.05 -6.10
N ALA A 84 -4.44 -0.78 -6.16
CA ALA A 84 -3.86 0.17 -7.10
C ALA A 84 -2.35 0.34 -6.91
N HIS A 85 -1.85 0.35 -5.67
CA HIS A 85 -0.40 0.34 -5.41
C HIS A 85 0.28 -0.90 -6.00
N ALA A 86 -0.33 -2.07 -5.90
CA ALA A 86 0.22 -3.30 -6.45
C ALA A 86 0.17 -3.31 -7.99
N VAL A 87 -0.94 -2.88 -8.59
CA VAL A 87 -1.11 -2.78 -10.05
C VAL A 87 -0.13 -1.77 -10.65
N ALA A 88 0.04 -0.61 -10.04
CA ALA A 88 0.99 0.42 -10.46
C ALA A 88 2.45 0.09 -10.09
N LYS A 89 2.70 -1.06 -9.45
CA LYS A 89 4.04 -1.52 -9.05
C LYS A 89 4.79 -0.59 -8.10
N HIS A 90 4.08 0.22 -7.33
CA HIS A 90 4.67 1.21 -6.40
C HIS A 90 5.58 0.56 -5.36
N SER A 91 5.22 -0.61 -4.84
CA SER A 91 6.04 -1.36 -3.87
C SER A 91 7.34 -1.87 -4.48
N VAL A 92 7.31 -2.30 -5.76
CA VAL A 92 8.50 -2.74 -6.50
C VAL A 92 9.42 -1.54 -6.76
N GLU A 93 8.86 -0.42 -7.17
CA GLU A 93 9.61 0.83 -7.39
C GLU A 93 10.29 1.30 -6.09
N ARG A 94 9.58 1.28 -4.97
CA ARG A 94 10.13 1.62 -3.65
C ARG A 94 11.28 0.68 -3.26
N ALA A 95 11.09 -0.63 -3.41
CA ALA A 95 12.14 -1.61 -3.12
C ALA A 95 13.39 -1.41 -3.99
N SER A 96 13.20 -1.14 -5.29
CA SER A 96 14.29 -0.86 -6.22
C SER A 96 15.05 0.40 -5.86
N ARG A 97 14.35 1.47 -5.45
CA ARG A 97 14.99 2.71 -4.95
C ARG A 97 15.79 2.47 -3.68
N SER A 98 15.24 1.68 -2.74
CA SER A 98 15.95 1.33 -1.50
C SER A 98 17.21 0.52 -1.77
N ALA A 99 17.15 -0.45 -2.68
CA ALA A 99 18.31 -1.23 -3.11
C ALA A 99 19.39 -0.34 -3.78
N LEU A 100 18.96 0.62 -4.62
CA LEU A 100 19.88 1.56 -5.25
C LEU A 100 20.56 2.47 -4.23
N LEU A 101 19.82 2.97 -3.23
CA LEU A 101 20.37 3.77 -2.13
C LEU A 101 21.38 2.97 -1.31
N GLN A 102 21.06 1.70 -1.01
CA GLN A 102 21.98 0.81 -0.30
C GLN A 102 23.28 0.60 -1.08
N THR A 103 23.18 0.30 -2.36
CA THR A 103 24.35 0.14 -3.24
C THR A 103 25.14 1.44 -3.33
N GLY A 104 24.45 2.59 -3.45
CA GLY A 104 25.08 3.90 -3.50
C GLY A 104 25.85 4.25 -2.23
N THR A 105 25.29 3.94 -1.05
CA THR A 105 25.99 4.17 0.24
C THR A 105 27.21 3.27 0.43
N GLN A 106 27.13 2.02 0.00
CA GLN A 106 28.27 1.09 0.02
C GLN A 106 29.39 1.57 -0.91
N LEU A 107 29.06 1.97 -2.13
CA LEU A 107 30.03 2.52 -3.06
C LEU A 107 30.67 3.81 -2.51
N PHE A 108 29.86 4.70 -1.96
CA PHE A 108 30.36 5.92 -1.34
C PHE A 108 31.33 5.62 -0.19
N ASP A 109 31.03 4.65 0.66
CA ASP A 109 31.92 4.26 1.76
C ASP A 109 33.27 3.74 1.24
N ILE A 110 33.24 2.92 0.20
CA ILE A 110 34.48 2.42 -0.47
C ILE A 110 35.27 3.59 -1.06
N PHE A 111 34.64 4.48 -1.84
CA PHE A 111 35.32 5.61 -2.48
C PHE A 111 35.85 6.65 -1.48
N SER A 112 35.14 6.82 -0.36
CA SER A 112 35.57 7.75 0.71
C SER A 112 36.62 7.20 1.67
N GLY A 113 37.10 5.97 1.41
CA GLY A 113 38.09 5.30 2.28
C GLY A 113 37.52 4.87 3.63
N GLY A 114 36.25 4.45 3.66
CA GLY A 114 35.58 3.92 4.84
C GLY A 114 35.14 4.98 5.86
N LYS A 115 34.95 6.24 5.44
CA LYS A 115 34.55 7.32 6.35
C LYS A 115 33.21 7.08 7.01
N LEU A 116 32.24 6.51 6.26
CA LEU A 116 30.93 6.17 6.81
C LEU A 116 31.04 5.08 7.89
N SER A 117 31.82 4.04 7.61
CA SER A 117 32.09 2.97 8.56
C SER A 117 32.89 3.46 9.79
N GLN A 118 33.73 4.48 9.63
CA GLN A 118 34.47 5.10 10.76
C GLN A 118 33.47 5.88 11.66
N VAL A 119 32.55 6.65 11.08
CA VAL A 119 31.51 7.36 11.84
C VAL A 119 30.67 6.36 12.62
N ASN A 120 30.22 5.28 11.98
CA ASN A 120 29.46 4.22 12.64
C ASN A 120 30.19 3.63 13.85
N ARG A 121 31.50 3.36 13.73
CA ARG A 121 32.30 2.86 14.84
C ARG A 121 32.49 3.90 15.95
N ALA A 122 32.67 5.18 15.61
CA ALA A 122 32.89 6.24 16.58
C ALA A 122 31.62 6.62 17.35
N THR A 123 30.46 6.58 16.71
CA THR A 123 29.16 7.03 17.28
C THR A 123 28.30 5.88 17.77
N GLY A 124 28.60 4.63 17.41
CA GLY A 124 27.73 3.47 17.65
C GLY A 124 26.43 3.49 16.85
N MET A 125 26.27 4.46 15.94
CA MET A 125 25.08 4.57 15.07
C MET A 125 25.32 3.81 13.78
N ASP A 126 24.41 2.89 13.45
CA ASP A 126 24.37 2.26 12.13
C ASP A 126 23.72 3.20 11.10
N THR A 127 24.51 4.12 10.57
CA THR A 127 24.06 5.09 9.57
C THR A 127 23.65 4.44 8.26
N VAL A 128 24.25 3.30 7.89
CA VAL A 128 23.88 2.53 6.71
C VAL A 128 22.53 1.85 6.96
N GLY A 129 22.37 1.19 8.10
CA GLY A 129 21.09 0.58 8.49
C GLY A 129 19.98 1.63 8.65
N LEU A 130 20.29 2.80 9.19
CA LEU A 130 19.32 3.90 9.29
C LEU A 130 18.87 4.39 7.91
N LEU A 131 19.80 4.58 6.97
CA LEU A 131 19.46 4.98 5.60
C LEU A 131 18.64 3.91 4.86
N GLN A 132 18.95 2.63 5.08
CA GLN A 132 18.17 1.52 4.56
C GLN A 132 16.76 1.50 5.16
N GLN A 133 16.64 1.67 6.46
CA GLN A 133 15.36 1.70 7.16
C GLN A 133 14.50 2.88 6.71
N ILE A 134 15.06 4.07 6.55
CA ILE A 134 14.37 5.23 5.99
C ILE A 134 13.91 4.96 4.55
N GLY A 135 14.75 4.33 3.73
CA GLY A 135 14.41 3.99 2.34
C GLY A 135 13.29 2.95 2.23
N ILE A 136 13.25 1.99 3.16
CA ILE A 136 12.25 0.89 3.16
C ILE A 136 10.95 1.31 3.85
N MET A 137 11.03 2.11 4.92
CA MET A 137 9.89 2.52 5.74
C MET A 137 9.31 3.88 5.32
N ASN A 138 9.90 4.55 4.34
CA ASN A 138 9.29 5.80 3.84
C ASN A 138 7.91 5.50 3.24
N PRO A 139 6.92 6.32 3.57
CA PRO A 139 5.61 6.24 2.94
C PRO A 139 5.74 6.39 1.42
N PHE A 140 4.75 5.94 0.69
CA PHE A 140 4.67 6.19 -0.74
C PHE A 140 4.74 7.69 -1.02
N THR A 141 5.31 8.06 -2.16
CA THR A 141 5.39 9.47 -2.54
C THR A 141 3.99 10.03 -2.77
N ARG A 142 3.81 11.34 -2.62
CA ARG A 142 2.52 12.01 -2.91
C ARG A 142 1.99 11.68 -4.31
N LYS A 143 2.89 11.53 -5.27
CA LYS A 143 2.53 11.14 -6.64
C LYS A 143 1.95 9.72 -6.68
N GLN A 144 2.60 8.78 -6.00
CA GLN A 144 2.14 7.40 -5.92
C GLN A 144 0.80 7.29 -5.17
N GLU A 145 0.63 8.05 -4.08
CA GLU A 145 -0.64 8.14 -3.35
C GLU A 145 -1.76 8.70 -4.23
N THR A 146 -1.50 9.79 -4.95
CA THR A 146 -2.48 10.38 -5.87
C THR A 146 -2.87 9.41 -6.98
N GLU A 147 -1.91 8.67 -7.52
CA GLU A 147 -2.15 7.65 -8.54
C GLU A 147 -2.97 6.48 -7.97
N ALA A 148 -2.65 6.01 -6.77
CA ALA A 148 -3.39 4.95 -6.10
C ALA A 148 -4.82 5.38 -5.75
N ASP A 149 -5.03 6.60 -5.30
CA ASP A 149 -6.36 7.17 -5.07
C ASP A 149 -7.19 7.22 -6.35
N TYR A 150 -6.60 7.72 -7.43
CA TYR A 150 -7.27 7.82 -8.72
C TYR A 150 -7.66 6.45 -9.29
N LEU A 151 -6.70 5.54 -9.38
CA LEU A 151 -6.95 4.18 -9.87
C LEU A 151 -7.89 3.41 -8.95
N GLY A 152 -7.75 3.56 -7.64
CA GLY A 152 -8.62 2.95 -6.65
C GLY A 152 -10.08 3.38 -6.79
N LEU A 153 -10.33 4.66 -7.08
CA LEU A 153 -11.67 5.18 -7.38
C LEU A 153 -12.24 4.59 -8.67
N ILE A 154 -11.43 4.52 -9.73
CA ILE A 154 -11.84 3.90 -11.00
C ILE A 154 -12.21 2.44 -10.78
N PHE A 155 -11.35 1.67 -10.13
CA PHE A 155 -11.61 0.25 -9.86
C PHE A 155 -12.84 0.05 -8.96
N SER A 156 -13.07 0.94 -8.00
CA SER A 156 -14.25 0.91 -7.14
C SER A 156 -15.53 1.17 -7.94
N SER A 157 -15.52 2.19 -8.78
CA SER A 157 -16.66 2.57 -9.64
C SER A 157 -17.00 1.47 -10.63
N LEU A 158 -16.01 0.93 -11.34
CA LEU A 158 -16.20 -0.17 -12.29
C LEU A 158 -16.69 -1.46 -11.63
N SER A 159 -16.35 -1.66 -10.36
CA SER A 159 -16.83 -2.79 -9.55
C SER A 159 -18.24 -2.58 -8.98
N GLY A 160 -18.87 -1.41 -9.24
CA GLY A 160 -20.23 -1.09 -8.80
C GLY A 160 -20.34 -0.60 -7.36
N TYR A 161 -19.24 -0.12 -6.75
CA TYR A 161 -19.26 0.45 -5.41
C TYR A 161 -19.46 1.96 -5.43
N ASP A 162 -20.12 2.47 -4.39
CA ASP A 162 -20.34 3.91 -4.22
C ASP A 162 -19.06 4.63 -3.77
N ILE A 163 -18.42 5.30 -4.70
CA ILE A 163 -17.16 6.02 -4.46
C ILE A 163 -17.31 7.23 -3.52
N ARG A 164 -18.53 7.73 -3.27
CA ARG A 164 -18.78 8.83 -2.32
C ARG A 164 -18.44 8.43 -0.87
N GLU A 165 -18.48 7.13 -0.57
CA GLU A 165 -18.08 6.61 0.73
C GLU A 165 -16.56 6.75 0.99
N THR A 166 -15.76 6.91 -0.05
CA THR A 166 -14.31 7.18 0.07
C THR A 166 -14.07 8.50 0.82
N ILE A 167 -14.81 9.54 0.49
CA ILE A 167 -14.69 10.85 1.17
C ILE A 167 -15.00 10.71 2.67
N LYS A 168 -16.13 10.06 2.99
CA LYS A 168 -16.54 9.83 4.37
C LYS A 168 -15.54 8.96 5.15
N PHE A 169 -14.92 7.99 4.47
CA PHE A 169 -13.86 7.18 5.07
C PHE A 169 -12.64 8.05 5.44
N TRP A 170 -12.17 8.89 4.52
CA TRP A 170 -11.04 9.77 4.79
C TRP A 170 -11.32 10.80 5.89
N GLU A 171 -12.55 11.31 5.97
CA GLU A 171 -12.98 12.18 7.06
C GLU A 171 -12.87 11.45 8.42
N ARG A 172 -13.36 10.22 8.52
CA ARG A 172 -13.23 9.39 9.73
C ARG A 172 -11.78 9.11 10.09
N MET A 173 -10.94 8.80 9.10
CA MET A 173 -9.49 8.59 9.30
C MET A 173 -8.82 9.84 9.84
N LYS A 174 -9.16 11.01 9.32
CA LYS A 174 -8.64 12.30 9.78
C LYS A 174 -9.03 12.61 11.23
N GLU A 175 -10.26 12.30 11.61
CA GLU A 175 -10.72 12.46 13.00
C GLU A 175 -9.93 11.55 13.96
N ILE A 176 -9.74 10.28 13.62
CA ILE A 176 -8.96 9.32 14.41
C ILE A 176 -7.52 9.79 14.59
N ASN A 177 -6.91 10.36 13.55
CA ASN A 177 -5.56 10.87 13.58
C ASN A 177 -5.46 12.32 14.12
N LYS A 178 -6.52 12.86 14.73
CA LYS A 178 -6.57 14.20 15.33
C LYS A 178 -6.13 15.31 14.37
N GLY A 179 -6.58 15.24 13.13
CA GLY A 179 -6.28 16.23 12.09
C GLY A 179 -4.89 16.12 11.45
N LYS A 180 -4.06 15.18 11.88
CA LYS A 180 -2.84 14.83 11.15
C LYS A 180 -3.20 14.07 9.87
N GLU A 181 -2.38 14.22 8.84
CA GLU A 181 -2.54 13.36 7.66
C GLU A 181 -2.50 11.88 8.12
N PRO A 182 -3.42 11.03 7.62
CA PRO A 182 -3.36 9.61 7.92
C PRO A 182 -1.96 9.08 7.59
N PRO A 183 -1.40 8.17 8.39
CA PRO A 183 -0.19 7.50 7.97
C PRO A 183 -0.46 6.90 6.59
N ALA A 184 0.44 7.11 5.66
CA ALA A 184 0.39 6.41 4.39
C ALA A 184 0.30 4.92 4.71
N PHE A 185 -0.68 4.24 4.15
CA PHE A 185 -0.78 2.80 4.30
C PHE A 185 0.50 2.17 3.72
N MET A 186 1.03 1.18 4.41
CA MET A 186 2.27 0.52 3.99
C MET A 186 2.00 -0.53 2.91
#